data_5144c77c915d9dd214ee79e98af2d2fe
#
_entry.id   5144c77c915d9dd214ee79e98af2d2fe
#
_cell.length_a   1.000
_cell.length_b   1.000
_cell.length_c   1.000
_cell.angle_alpha   90.00
_cell.angle_beta   90.00
_cell.angle_gamma   90.00
#
_symmetry.space_group_name_H-M   'P 1'
#
loop_
_entity.id
_entity.type
_entity.pdbx_description
1 polymer ?
#
loop_
_entity_poly.entity_id
_entity_poly.type
_entity_poly.pdbx_seq_one_letter_code
_entity_poly.pdbx_strand_id
1 'polypeptide(L)'
;SPKSLFIKDIQIYKLDKTKILFYEENKVSYIIKSLKSSLLNNNKDIKLEGNVRLYDLNNKANTINANKAFWNIDKYEFTLIGDVILNNNSIKVESSKAILNKKENIIKFFKPVKYRYLNNSSDLNYKVKADNAYYDLNKQNLLFESKNARIKSNLNF
;
A
#
# COMPACT_ATOMS: atom_id res chain seq x y z
N SER A 1 -4.19 -9.79 -28.51
CA SER A 1 -4.00 -8.47 -27.89
C SER A 1 -4.50 -8.45 -26.47
N PRO A 2 -3.78 -7.83 -25.54
CA PRO A 2 -4.24 -7.73 -24.17
C PRO A 2 -5.53 -6.90 -24.14
N LYS A 3 -6.54 -7.43 -23.45
CA LYS A 3 -7.76 -6.69 -23.21
C LYS A 3 -7.49 -5.68 -22.12
N SER A 4 -7.73 -4.41 -22.39
CA SER A 4 -7.68 -3.36 -21.39
C SER A 4 -9.06 -2.78 -21.13
N LEU A 5 -9.33 -2.44 -19.88
CA LEU A 5 -10.58 -1.84 -19.45
C LEU A 5 -10.25 -0.54 -18.71
N PHE A 6 -10.95 0.54 -19.05
CA PHE A 6 -10.86 1.81 -18.33
C PHE A 6 -12.05 1.97 -17.41
N ILE A 7 -11.79 2.26 -16.14
CA ILE A 7 -12.80 2.64 -15.16
C ILE A 7 -12.28 3.89 -14.45
N LYS A 8 -12.91 5.06 -14.72
CA LYS A 8 -12.43 6.35 -14.21
C LYS A 8 -10.93 6.53 -14.52
N ASP A 9 -10.09 6.72 -13.51
CA ASP A 9 -8.65 6.96 -13.63
C ASP A 9 -7.82 5.68 -13.61
N ILE A 10 -8.45 4.53 -13.91
CA ILE A 10 -7.83 3.22 -13.80
C ILE A 10 -7.86 2.52 -15.14
N GLN A 11 -6.72 1.98 -15.55
CA GLN A 11 -6.63 1.08 -16.69
C GLN A 11 -6.22 -0.30 -16.21
N ILE A 12 -7.02 -1.30 -16.51
CA ILE A 12 -6.83 -2.69 -16.09
C ILE A 12 -6.42 -3.52 -17.29
N TYR A 13 -5.30 -4.20 -17.19
CA TYR A 13 -4.84 -5.19 -18.16
C TYR A 13 -4.96 -6.57 -17.55
N LYS A 14 -5.65 -7.48 -18.23
CA LYS A 14 -5.73 -8.90 -17.89
C LYS A 14 -5.20 -9.74 -19.04
N LEU A 15 -4.13 -10.47 -18.78
CA LEU A 15 -3.65 -11.55 -19.62
C LEU A 15 -3.59 -12.81 -18.75
N ASP A 16 -2.42 -13.34 -18.45
CA ASP A 16 -2.24 -14.39 -17.45
C ASP A 16 -2.31 -13.83 -16.04
N LYS A 17 -1.85 -12.60 -15.90
CA LYS A 17 -1.80 -11.85 -14.63
C LYS A 17 -2.49 -10.51 -14.81
N THR A 18 -2.81 -9.85 -13.71
CA THR A 18 -3.43 -8.54 -13.72
C THR A 18 -2.41 -7.44 -13.50
N LYS A 19 -2.51 -6.38 -14.28
CA LYS A 19 -1.76 -5.13 -14.11
C LYS A 19 -2.76 -3.97 -14.14
N ILE A 20 -2.70 -3.12 -13.13
CA ILE A 20 -3.56 -1.94 -13.04
C ILE A 20 -2.68 -0.69 -13.02
N LEU A 21 -3.03 0.26 -13.87
CA LEU A 21 -2.42 1.57 -13.90
C LEU A 21 -3.39 2.59 -13.30
N PHE A 22 -2.91 3.36 -12.33
CA PHE A 22 -3.65 4.48 -11.75
C PHE A 22 -3.11 5.78 -12.32
N TYR A 23 -4.00 6.58 -12.90
CA TYR A 23 -3.65 7.85 -13.52
C TYR A 23 -4.03 9.01 -12.61
N GLU A 24 -3.13 9.97 -12.47
CA GLU A 24 -3.36 11.28 -11.88
C GLU A 24 -2.85 12.33 -12.86
N GLU A 25 -3.69 13.28 -13.24
CA GLU A 25 -3.33 14.35 -14.18
C GLU A 25 -2.64 13.81 -15.46
N ASN A 26 -3.24 12.77 -16.06
CA ASN A 26 -2.73 12.09 -17.27
C ASN A 26 -1.37 11.40 -17.12
N LYS A 27 -0.89 11.22 -15.90
CA LYS A 27 0.32 10.46 -15.60
C LYS A 27 -0.01 9.23 -14.76
N VAL A 28 0.71 8.14 -14.99
CA VAL A 28 0.59 6.95 -14.14
C VAL A 28 1.28 7.25 -12.81
N SER A 29 0.51 7.24 -11.73
CA SER A 29 1.01 7.49 -10.37
C SER A 29 1.33 6.21 -9.61
N TYR A 30 0.53 5.15 -9.84
CA TYR A 30 0.73 3.84 -9.22
C TYR A 30 0.56 2.73 -10.24
N ILE A 31 1.32 1.66 -10.04
CA ILE A 31 1.14 0.40 -10.77
C ILE A 31 0.86 -0.69 -9.74
N ILE A 32 -0.18 -1.49 -9.98
CA ILE A 32 -0.50 -2.64 -9.14
C ILE A 32 -0.48 -3.89 -9.99
N LYS A 33 0.14 -4.94 -9.45
CA LYS A 33 0.19 -6.26 -10.07
C LYS A 33 -0.37 -7.31 -9.13
N SER A 34 -1.06 -8.29 -9.69
CA SER A 34 -1.56 -9.45 -8.95
C SER A 34 -1.69 -10.65 -9.87
N LEU A 35 -1.87 -11.84 -9.29
CA LEU A 35 -2.09 -13.05 -10.07
C LEU A 35 -3.49 -13.09 -10.67
N LYS A 36 -4.50 -12.67 -9.89
CA LYS A 36 -5.91 -12.71 -10.29
C LYS A 36 -6.61 -11.42 -9.90
N SER A 37 -7.65 -11.08 -10.65
CA SER A 37 -8.53 -9.97 -10.32
C SER A 37 -9.97 -10.29 -10.72
N SER A 38 -10.91 -9.68 -10.03
CA SER A 38 -12.33 -9.73 -10.34
C SER A 38 -13.01 -8.42 -10.01
N LEU A 39 -14.03 -8.09 -10.80
CA LEU A 39 -14.87 -6.92 -10.56
C LEU A 39 -16.07 -7.36 -9.73
N LEU A 40 -16.37 -6.62 -8.68
CA LEU A 40 -17.45 -6.90 -7.74
C LEU A 40 -18.35 -5.67 -7.60
N ASN A 41 -19.56 -5.89 -7.07
CA ASN A 41 -20.50 -4.80 -6.73
C ASN A 41 -20.74 -3.82 -7.87
N ASN A 42 -21.17 -4.35 -9.02
CA ASN A 42 -21.46 -3.57 -10.25
C ASN A 42 -20.24 -2.73 -10.68
N ASN A 43 -19.05 -3.34 -10.68
CA ASN A 43 -17.79 -2.72 -11.07
C ASN A 43 -17.33 -1.56 -10.15
N LYS A 44 -17.88 -1.49 -8.93
CA LYS A 44 -17.42 -0.51 -7.93
C LYS A 44 -16.22 -0.96 -7.13
N ASP A 45 -16.04 -2.26 -7.02
CA ASP A 45 -14.92 -2.85 -6.30
C ASP A 45 -14.10 -3.75 -7.21
N ILE A 46 -12.79 -3.68 -7.05
CA ILE A 46 -11.84 -4.57 -7.71
C ILE A 46 -11.17 -5.41 -6.64
N LYS A 47 -11.34 -6.72 -6.73
CA LYS A 47 -10.64 -7.67 -5.86
C LYS A 47 -9.38 -8.14 -6.56
N LEU A 48 -8.25 -8.07 -5.86
CA LEU A 48 -6.95 -8.56 -6.32
C LEU A 48 -6.49 -9.68 -5.40
N GLU A 49 -6.06 -10.77 -5.98
CA GLU A 49 -5.60 -11.96 -5.24
C GLU A 49 -4.27 -12.46 -5.76
N GLY A 50 -3.45 -12.87 -4.82
CA GLY A 50 -2.18 -13.53 -5.08
C GLY A 50 -1.06 -12.55 -5.40
N ASN A 51 -0.09 -12.48 -4.51
CA ASN A 51 1.13 -11.70 -4.67
C ASN A 51 0.85 -10.27 -5.17
N VAL A 52 -0.03 -9.57 -4.43
CA VAL A 52 -0.38 -8.19 -4.77
C VAL A 52 0.81 -7.30 -4.49
N ARG A 53 1.22 -6.51 -5.49
CA ARG A 53 2.33 -5.57 -5.38
C ARG A 53 1.90 -4.20 -5.90
N LEU A 54 2.11 -3.20 -5.07
CA LEU A 54 1.84 -1.81 -5.41
C LEU A 54 3.17 -1.06 -5.51
N TYR A 55 3.36 -0.36 -6.62
CA TYR A 55 4.54 0.47 -6.88
C TYR A 55 4.12 1.93 -6.96
N ASP A 56 4.74 2.77 -6.12
CA ASP A 56 4.55 4.21 -6.13
C ASP A 56 5.52 4.83 -7.13
N LEU A 57 5.01 5.38 -8.24
CA LEU A 57 5.87 5.97 -9.28
C LEU A 57 6.33 7.39 -8.93
N ASN A 58 5.65 8.05 -7.99
CA ASN A 58 6.09 9.35 -7.49
C ASN A 58 7.28 9.22 -6.54
N ASN A 59 7.34 8.11 -5.82
CA ASN A 59 8.48 7.74 -5.00
C ASN A 59 8.78 6.25 -5.19
N LYS A 60 9.68 5.95 -6.10
CA LYS A 60 10.00 4.57 -6.50
C LYS A 60 10.59 3.71 -5.38
N ALA A 61 11.05 4.33 -4.30
CA ALA A 61 11.52 3.59 -3.13
C ALA A 61 10.37 2.89 -2.40
N ASN A 62 9.14 3.41 -2.48
CA ASN A 62 7.99 2.83 -1.81
C ASN A 62 7.40 1.68 -2.61
N THR A 63 7.39 0.50 -2.01
CA THR A 63 6.68 -0.68 -2.54
C THR A 63 5.85 -1.31 -1.44
N ILE A 64 4.67 -1.82 -1.80
CA ILE A 64 3.78 -2.47 -0.85
C ILE A 64 3.41 -3.83 -1.40
N ASN A 65 3.53 -4.87 -0.56
CA ASN A 65 3.09 -6.22 -0.88
C ASN A 65 1.94 -6.63 0.04
N ALA A 66 1.03 -7.43 -0.47
CA ALA A 66 -0.05 -8.05 0.31
C ALA A 66 -0.52 -9.33 -0.37
N ASN A 67 -1.24 -10.18 0.36
CA ASN A 67 -1.82 -11.38 -0.23
C ASN A 67 -3.05 -11.07 -1.06
N LYS A 68 -3.88 -10.15 -0.57
CA LYS A 68 -5.12 -9.70 -1.24
C LYS A 68 -5.25 -8.19 -1.13
N ALA A 69 -5.98 -7.61 -2.06
CA ALA A 69 -6.34 -6.20 -2.00
C ALA A 69 -7.74 -5.99 -2.58
N PHE A 70 -8.43 -5.01 -2.05
CA PHE A 70 -9.72 -4.56 -2.55
C PHE A 70 -9.62 -3.06 -2.84
N TRP A 71 -9.88 -2.69 -4.07
CA TRP A 71 -9.99 -1.29 -4.47
C TRP A 71 -11.46 -0.89 -4.50
N ASN A 72 -11.82 0.10 -3.69
CA ASN A 72 -13.14 0.72 -3.78
C ASN A 72 -13.02 1.99 -4.62
N ILE A 73 -13.69 1.99 -5.77
CA ILE A 73 -13.59 3.07 -6.77
C ILE A 73 -14.19 4.37 -6.23
N ASP A 74 -15.31 4.29 -5.51
CA ASP A 74 -16.00 5.48 -5.01
C ASP A 74 -15.28 6.13 -3.83
N LYS A 75 -14.68 5.32 -2.95
CA LYS A 75 -13.97 5.80 -1.75
C LYS A 75 -12.50 6.14 -2.00
N TYR A 76 -11.96 5.74 -3.14
CA TYR A 76 -10.53 5.87 -3.44
C TYR A 76 -9.64 5.21 -2.38
N GLU A 77 -10.05 4.02 -1.94
CA GLU A 77 -9.34 3.28 -0.91
C GLU A 77 -8.91 1.90 -1.38
N PHE A 78 -7.66 1.55 -1.09
CA PHE A 78 -7.16 0.18 -1.12
C PHE A 78 -7.18 -0.42 0.26
N THR A 79 -7.91 -1.52 0.42
CA THR A 79 -7.78 -2.38 1.60
C THR A 79 -6.83 -3.52 1.27
N LEU A 80 -5.72 -3.59 1.99
CA LEU A 80 -4.68 -4.60 1.82
C LEU A 80 -4.79 -5.60 2.95
N ILE A 81 -4.78 -6.89 2.64
CA ILE A 81 -5.01 -7.96 3.61
C ILE A 81 -3.99 -9.08 3.44
N GLY A 82 -3.43 -9.50 4.57
CA GLY A 82 -2.52 -10.63 4.67
C GLY A 82 -1.09 -10.27 4.32
N ASP A 83 -0.20 -10.40 5.28
CA ASP A 83 1.24 -10.14 5.14
C ASP A 83 1.53 -8.83 4.42
N VAL A 84 0.88 -7.76 4.90
CA VAL A 84 1.06 -6.44 4.32
C VAL A 84 2.44 -5.92 4.71
N ILE A 85 3.25 -5.58 3.71
CA ILE A 85 4.62 -5.11 3.91
C ILE A 85 4.84 -3.88 3.06
N LEU A 86 5.15 -2.77 3.73
CA LEU A 86 5.71 -1.59 3.07
C LEU A 86 7.22 -1.65 3.17
N ASN A 87 7.87 -1.57 2.02
CA ASN A 87 9.32 -1.39 1.94
C ASN A 87 9.64 -0.04 1.34
N ASN A 88 10.60 0.60 1.96
CA ASN A 88 11.30 1.75 1.40
C ASN A 88 12.78 1.55 1.74
N ASN A 89 13.67 2.36 1.19
CA ASN A 89 15.11 2.16 1.39
C ASN A 89 15.53 2.22 2.86
N SER A 90 14.76 2.91 3.70
CA SER A 90 15.09 3.16 5.10
C SER A 90 14.26 2.36 6.09
N ILE A 91 13.09 1.88 5.69
CA ILE A 91 12.13 1.26 6.61
C ILE A 91 11.44 0.05 6.01
N LYS A 92 10.98 -0.82 6.91
CA LYS A 92 10.06 -1.91 6.61
C LYS A 92 8.95 -1.89 7.65
N VAL A 93 7.69 -1.80 7.18
CA VAL A 93 6.51 -1.83 8.05
C VAL A 93 5.69 -3.06 7.70
N GLU A 94 5.34 -3.85 8.71
CA GLU A 94 4.57 -5.08 8.55
C GLU A 94 3.28 -5.03 9.36
N SER A 95 2.20 -5.51 8.77
CA SER A 95 0.88 -5.58 9.40
C SER A 95 0.05 -6.67 8.72
N SER A 96 -1.00 -7.13 9.39
CA SER A 96 -1.96 -8.06 8.76
C SER A 96 -2.98 -7.36 7.87
N LYS A 97 -3.17 -6.06 8.09
CA LYS A 97 -4.14 -5.25 7.33
C LYS A 97 -3.67 -3.80 7.23
N ALA A 98 -3.87 -3.21 6.09
CA ALA A 98 -3.63 -1.78 5.88
C ALA A 98 -4.67 -1.19 4.93
N ILE A 99 -4.91 0.10 5.03
CA ILE A 99 -5.77 0.84 4.10
C ILE A 99 -4.97 2.02 3.55
N LEU A 100 -4.84 2.06 2.23
CA LEU A 100 -4.28 3.20 1.50
C LEU A 100 -5.42 4.10 1.05
N ASN A 101 -5.42 5.33 1.54
CA ASN A 101 -6.30 6.38 1.03
C ASN A 101 -5.58 7.11 -0.10
N LYS A 102 -6.10 6.94 -1.33
CA LYS A 102 -5.49 7.51 -2.53
C LYS A 102 -5.62 9.02 -2.63
N LYS A 103 -6.65 9.63 -2.03
CA LYS A 103 -6.82 11.08 -2.03
C LYS A 103 -5.75 11.78 -1.21
N GLU A 104 -5.48 11.22 -0.04
CA GLU A 104 -4.51 11.78 0.91
C GLU A 104 -3.11 11.20 0.74
N ASN A 105 -2.98 10.08 0.04
CA ASN A 105 -1.74 9.29 -0.09
C ASN A 105 -1.17 8.89 1.27
N ILE A 106 -2.06 8.47 2.17
CA ILE A 106 -1.73 8.00 3.51
C ILE A 106 -2.13 6.53 3.64
N ILE A 107 -1.21 5.73 4.19
CA ILE A 107 -1.48 4.34 4.52
C ILE A 107 -1.64 4.22 6.03
N LYS A 108 -2.77 3.64 6.45
CA LYS A 108 -2.99 3.23 7.84
C LYS A 108 -2.72 1.75 7.97
N PHE A 109 -1.79 1.39 8.84
CA PHE A 109 -1.52 0.01 9.23
C PHE A 109 -2.24 -0.29 10.53
N PHE A 110 -2.92 -1.44 10.58
CA PHE A 110 -3.68 -1.89 11.75
C PHE A 110 -2.86 -2.86 12.59
N LYS A 111 -3.12 -2.89 13.89
CA LYS A 111 -2.38 -3.72 14.84
C LYS A 111 -2.44 -5.23 14.51
N PRO A 112 -1.39 -5.97 14.84
CA PRO A 112 -0.13 -5.48 15.37
C PRO A 112 0.74 -4.93 14.26
N VAL A 113 1.33 -3.77 14.47
CA VAL A 113 2.24 -3.17 13.51
C VAL A 113 3.67 -3.42 13.98
N LYS A 114 4.47 -4.01 13.10
CA LYS A 114 5.91 -4.18 13.30
C LYS A 114 6.65 -3.21 12.39
N TYR A 115 7.59 -2.51 12.96
CA TYR A 115 8.40 -1.57 12.25
C TYR A 115 9.87 -1.92 12.41
N ARG A 116 10.63 -1.84 11.33
CA ARG A 116 12.07 -2.05 11.33
C ARG A 116 12.75 -0.92 10.58
N TYR A 117 13.70 -0.28 11.24
CA TYR A 117 14.58 0.69 10.62
C TYR A 117 15.77 -0.05 9.98
N LEU A 118 15.98 0.19 8.69
CA LEU A 118 17.08 -0.42 7.95
C LEU A 118 18.24 0.57 7.92
N ASN A 119 19.29 0.28 8.69
CA ASN A 119 20.50 1.07 8.68
C ASN A 119 21.61 0.29 8.00
N ASN A 120 22.20 0.86 6.95
CA ASN A 120 23.24 0.22 6.15
C ASN A 120 24.58 0.03 6.91
N SER A 121 24.77 0.69 8.04
CA SER A 121 26.08 0.74 8.73
C SER A 121 26.14 -0.02 10.04
N SER A 122 25.05 -0.61 10.51
CA SER A 122 25.07 -1.33 11.78
C SER A 122 23.98 -2.38 11.89
N ASP A 123 24.25 -3.41 12.70
CA ASP A 123 23.31 -4.49 13.03
C ASP A 123 22.15 -4.02 13.93
N LEU A 124 21.98 -2.73 14.15
CA LEU A 124 20.93 -2.17 14.98
C LEU A 124 19.63 -2.06 14.20
N ASN A 125 18.87 -3.14 14.22
CA ASN A 125 17.50 -3.17 13.74
C ASN A 125 16.56 -2.76 14.88
N TYR A 126 16.01 -1.56 14.82
CA TYR A 126 14.98 -1.15 15.76
C TYR A 126 13.67 -1.83 15.37
N LYS A 127 13.12 -2.64 16.27
CA LYS A 127 11.79 -3.21 16.13
C LYS A 127 10.88 -2.50 17.10
N VAL A 128 9.88 -1.81 16.57
CA VAL A 128 8.83 -1.19 17.36
C VAL A 128 7.53 -1.94 17.07
N LYS A 129 6.79 -2.26 18.12
CA LYS A 129 5.42 -2.76 18.02
C LYS A 129 4.48 -1.61 18.38
N ALA A 130 3.51 -1.35 17.53
CA ALA A 130 2.52 -0.32 17.75
C ALA A 130 1.12 -0.86 17.48
N ASP A 131 0.10 -0.18 18.01
CA ASP A 131 -1.29 -0.54 17.72
C ASP A 131 -1.65 -0.14 16.30
N ASN A 132 -1.35 1.08 15.91
CA ASN A 132 -1.56 1.58 14.56
C ASN A 132 -0.35 2.38 14.10
N ALA A 133 -0.17 2.44 12.79
CA ALA A 133 0.82 3.32 12.18
C ALA A 133 0.22 3.99 10.94
N TYR A 134 0.65 5.21 10.67
CA TYR A 134 0.24 6.00 9.51
C TYR A 134 1.49 6.41 8.75
N TYR A 135 1.53 6.10 7.47
CA TYR A 135 2.63 6.49 6.59
C TYR A 135 2.13 7.43 5.50
N ASP A 136 2.70 8.64 5.47
CA ASP A 136 2.43 9.61 4.41
C ASP A 136 3.40 9.34 3.25
N LEU A 137 2.88 8.92 2.11
CA LEU A 137 3.67 8.58 0.93
C LEU A 137 4.36 9.79 0.31
N ASN A 138 3.75 10.97 0.43
CA ASN A 138 4.30 12.20 -0.14
C ASN A 138 5.39 12.80 0.76
N LYS A 139 5.12 12.89 2.05
CA LYS A 139 6.04 13.46 3.03
C LYS A 139 7.08 12.47 3.55
N GLN A 140 6.88 11.18 3.29
CA GLN A 140 7.73 10.09 3.77
C GLN A 140 7.91 10.11 5.29
N ASN A 141 6.80 10.25 5.99
CA ASN A 141 6.78 10.38 7.43
C ASN A 141 5.89 9.29 8.03
N LEU A 142 6.37 8.68 9.10
CA LEU A 142 5.71 7.57 9.77
C LEU A 142 5.34 7.98 11.19
N LEU A 143 4.04 7.86 11.52
CA LEU A 143 3.49 8.15 12.83
C LEU A 143 2.99 6.87 13.46
N PHE A 144 3.41 6.59 14.68
CA PHE A 144 2.93 5.46 15.48
C PHE A 144 1.95 5.89 16.55
N GLU A 145 0.94 5.08 16.78
CA GLU A 145 0.03 5.19 17.92
C GLU A 145 0.09 3.92 18.75
N SER A 146 0.19 4.07 20.06
CA SER A 146 0.08 2.97 21.00
C SER A 146 -0.88 3.36 22.12
N LYS A 147 -1.93 2.55 22.32
CA LYS A 147 -2.96 2.84 23.31
C LYS A 147 -2.45 2.82 24.74
N ASN A 148 -1.50 1.91 25.03
CA ASN A 148 -1.03 1.68 26.41
C ASN A 148 0.02 2.68 26.87
N ALA A 149 0.68 3.37 25.95
CA ALA A 149 1.79 4.26 26.30
C ALA A 149 1.52 5.73 26.00
N ARG A 150 0.43 6.07 25.32
CA ARG A 150 0.11 7.42 24.83
C ARG A 150 1.27 8.07 24.07
N ILE A 151 2.18 7.26 23.57
CA ILE A 151 3.36 7.70 22.84
C ILE A 151 3.02 7.79 21.37
N LYS A 152 3.17 8.96 20.80
CA LYS A 152 3.17 9.19 19.37
C LYS A 152 4.59 9.44 18.94
N SER A 153 5.15 8.57 18.13
CA SER A 153 6.45 8.79 17.50
C SER A 153 6.23 9.17 16.06
N ASN A 154 6.89 10.25 15.65
CA ASN A 154 6.86 10.73 14.28
C ASN A 154 8.28 10.63 13.71
N LEU A 155 8.44 9.82 12.66
CA LEU A 155 9.72 9.58 12.01
C LEU A 155 9.65 10.07 10.57
N ASN A 156 10.60 10.90 10.18
CA ASN A 156 10.74 11.45 8.84
C ASN A 156 11.86 10.71 8.09
N PHE A 157 11.59 10.36 6.85
CA PHE A 157 12.52 9.63 6.00
C PHE A 157 12.83 10.35 4.71
#